data_af046b59c6c833145b5e5e0f6440f9d7
#
_entry.id   af046b59c6c833145b5e5e0f6440f9d7
#
_cell.length_a   1.000
_cell.length_b   1.000
_cell.length_c   1.000
_cell.angle_alpha   90.00
_cell.angle_beta   90.00
_cell.angle_gamma   90.00
#
_symmetry.space_group_name_H-M   'P 1'
#
loop_
_entity.id
_entity.type
_entity.pdbx_description
1 polymer ?
#
loop_
_entity_poly.entity_id
_entity_poly.type
_entity_poly.pdbx_seq_one_letter_code
_entity_poly.pdbx_strand_id
1 'polypeptide(L)'
;MKKHISNILTLVCILFATLTNAQERDYVSYVNPLIGTLSSFELSAGNTYPATAMPWGMNFWTPRTAKMGDGWQYTYTANKIYGFEQTHQPSPWINDYGEFTIMPMCGKPIVDEAERASWFSHKGEVSMPHYYKVYLADYDILTELTPTDRAAMFRFTFPTGESFVAIDAHNNGSHIEIIPQENKLVG
;
A
#
# COMPACT_ATOMS: atom_id res chain seq x y z
N MET A 1 3.82 -32.80 -56.33
CA MET A 1 4.76 -32.97 -55.20
C MET A 1 5.19 -31.63 -54.58
N LYS A 2 5.76 -30.68 -55.28
CA LYS A 2 6.27 -29.41 -54.69
C LYS A 2 5.20 -28.60 -53.98
N LYS A 3 3.96 -28.50 -54.47
CA LYS A 3 2.84 -27.78 -53.82
C LYS A 3 2.39 -28.37 -52.48
N HIS A 4 2.38 -29.70 -52.37
CA HIS A 4 1.99 -30.37 -51.12
C HIS A 4 3.07 -30.21 -50.02
N ILE A 5 4.35 -30.24 -50.43
CA ILE A 5 5.46 -30.01 -49.48
C ILE A 5 5.43 -28.57 -48.94
N SER A 6 5.15 -27.58 -49.80
CA SER A 6 5.00 -26.18 -49.39
C SER A 6 3.86 -26.00 -48.41
N ASN A 7 2.71 -26.60 -48.63
CA ASN A 7 1.55 -26.49 -47.71
C ASN A 7 1.81 -27.18 -46.38
N ILE A 8 2.49 -28.31 -46.36
CA ILE A 8 2.87 -29.01 -45.13
C ILE A 8 3.86 -28.15 -44.32
N LEU A 9 4.87 -27.53 -44.97
CA LEU A 9 5.85 -26.68 -44.33
C LEU A 9 5.18 -25.44 -43.70
N THR A 10 4.23 -24.83 -44.42
CA THR A 10 3.46 -23.69 -43.91
C THR A 10 2.60 -24.11 -42.71
N LEU A 11 1.95 -25.25 -42.72
CA LEU A 11 1.15 -25.76 -41.62
C LEU A 11 2.01 -26.04 -40.37
N VAL A 12 3.21 -26.61 -40.56
CA VAL A 12 4.17 -26.86 -39.47
C VAL A 12 4.67 -25.57 -38.89
N CYS A 13 4.99 -24.52 -39.68
CA CYS A 13 5.40 -23.23 -39.19
C CYS A 13 4.28 -22.53 -38.40
N ILE A 14 3.02 -22.64 -38.81
CA ILE A 14 1.89 -22.09 -38.08
C ILE A 14 1.70 -22.84 -36.74
N LEU A 15 1.84 -24.17 -36.73
CA LEU A 15 1.75 -24.97 -35.51
C LEU A 15 2.88 -24.61 -34.53
N PHE A 16 4.10 -24.38 -34.98
CA PHE A 16 5.21 -23.94 -34.13
C PHE A 16 5.00 -22.52 -33.60
N ALA A 17 4.44 -21.61 -34.39
CA ALA A 17 4.13 -20.25 -33.95
C ALA A 17 3.08 -20.20 -32.82
N THR A 18 2.14 -21.17 -32.79
CA THR A 18 1.13 -21.26 -31.73
C THR A 18 1.63 -21.90 -30.44
N LEU A 19 2.81 -22.56 -30.47
CA LEU A 19 3.42 -23.20 -29.31
C LEU A 19 4.35 -22.27 -28.52
N THR A 20 4.72 -21.13 -29.08
CA THR A 20 5.46 -20.10 -28.34
C THR A 20 4.50 -19.24 -27.49
N ASN A 21 3.85 -19.83 -26.51
CA ASN A 21 3.35 -19.07 -25.40
C ASN A 21 4.60 -18.54 -24.66
N ALA A 22 5.01 -17.32 -24.97
CA ALA A 22 5.94 -16.60 -24.13
C ALA A 22 5.24 -16.46 -22.77
N GLN A 23 5.63 -17.28 -21.83
CA GLN A 23 5.15 -17.15 -20.46
C GLN A 23 5.62 -15.78 -20.00
N GLU A 24 4.65 -14.86 -19.88
CA GLU A 24 4.91 -13.52 -19.37
C GLU A 24 5.45 -13.66 -17.94
N ARG A 25 6.72 -13.34 -17.77
CA ARG A 25 7.35 -13.43 -16.45
C ARG A 25 6.84 -12.29 -15.60
N ASP A 26 6.20 -12.60 -14.51
CA ASP A 26 5.83 -11.63 -13.49
C ASP A 26 7.08 -11.17 -12.72
N TYR A 27 7.76 -10.16 -13.26
CA TYR A 27 8.94 -9.59 -12.62
C TYR A 27 8.60 -8.82 -11.34
N VAL A 28 7.36 -8.39 -11.17
CA VAL A 28 6.91 -7.65 -9.98
C VAL A 28 6.97 -8.56 -8.76
N SER A 29 6.71 -9.84 -8.90
CA SER A 29 6.77 -10.81 -7.80
C SER A 29 8.17 -10.98 -7.19
N TYR A 30 9.23 -10.55 -7.88
CA TYR A 30 10.60 -10.56 -7.34
C TYR A 30 10.91 -9.33 -6.48
N VAL A 31 10.08 -8.30 -6.49
CA VAL A 31 10.26 -7.10 -5.68
C VAL A 31 9.64 -7.30 -4.31
N ASN A 32 10.44 -7.19 -3.26
CA ASN A 32 9.96 -7.25 -1.89
C ASN A 32 10.12 -5.86 -1.22
N PRO A 33 9.04 -5.06 -1.10
CA PRO A 33 9.09 -3.75 -0.47
C PRO A 33 9.42 -3.77 1.02
N LEU A 34 9.37 -4.94 1.67
CA LEU A 34 9.71 -5.08 3.09
C LEU A 34 11.23 -5.17 3.35
N ILE A 35 12.07 -5.27 2.30
CA ILE A 35 13.52 -5.26 2.46
C ILE A 35 13.96 -3.91 3.00
N GLY A 36 14.77 -3.93 4.09
CA GLY A 36 15.29 -2.73 4.74
C GLY A 36 14.33 -2.08 5.74
N THR A 37 13.16 -2.69 6.01
CA THR A 37 12.16 -2.13 6.94
C THR A 37 12.38 -2.51 8.40
N LEU A 38 13.37 -3.34 8.71
CA LEU A 38 13.80 -3.59 10.08
C LEU A 38 14.71 -2.44 10.54
N SER A 39 14.08 -1.38 11.02
CA SER A 39 14.76 -0.14 11.40
C SER A 39 15.01 -0.07 12.91
N SER A 40 16.08 0.59 13.31
CA SER A 40 16.32 0.97 14.70
C SER A 40 16.98 2.35 14.76
N PHE A 41 16.82 3.07 15.88
CA PHE A 41 17.51 4.34 16.11
C PHE A 41 19.04 4.19 16.20
N GLU A 42 19.51 3.04 16.62
CA GLU A 42 20.94 2.77 16.85
C GLU A 42 21.69 2.46 15.55
N LEU A 43 21.00 1.93 14.57
CA LEU A 43 21.59 1.48 13.33
C LEU A 43 20.90 2.19 12.18
N SER A 44 21.63 2.98 11.43
CA SER A 44 21.14 3.58 10.20
C SER A 44 21.00 2.58 9.04
N ALA A 45 21.13 1.27 9.30
CA ALA A 45 20.91 0.22 8.34
C ALA A 45 19.41 -0.07 8.20
N GLY A 46 18.94 -0.17 6.98
CA GLY A 46 17.52 -0.36 6.68
C GLY A 46 16.82 0.99 6.49
N ASN A 47 16.18 1.50 7.49
CA ASN A 47 15.55 2.84 7.53
C ASN A 47 14.68 3.15 6.30
N THR A 48 13.96 2.14 5.82
CA THR A 48 13.00 2.26 4.74
C THR A 48 11.63 1.82 5.22
N TYR A 49 10.62 2.18 4.50
CA TYR A 49 9.25 1.69 4.72
C TYR A 49 8.74 0.97 3.46
N PRO A 50 7.73 0.12 3.56
CA PRO A 50 7.19 -0.61 2.42
C PRO A 50 6.38 0.33 1.53
N ALA A 51 7.07 1.13 0.74
CA ALA A 51 6.46 2.11 -0.14
C ALA A 51 5.62 1.43 -1.22
N THR A 52 4.34 1.79 -1.27
CA THR A 52 3.42 1.41 -2.32
C THR A 52 3.21 2.61 -3.22
N ALA A 53 3.71 2.54 -4.45
CA ALA A 53 3.72 3.65 -5.41
C ALA A 53 3.79 3.14 -6.85
N MET A 54 3.38 3.96 -7.80
CA MET A 54 3.67 3.72 -9.22
C MET A 54 5.12 4.13 -9.54
N PRO A 55 5.76 3.49 -10.53
CA PRO A 55 7.05 3.94 -11.03
C PRO A 55 6.98 5.42 -11.43
N TRP A 56 7.90 6.23 -10.89
CA TRP A 56 7.94 7.69 -11.12
C TRP A 56 6.72 8.47 -10.63
N GLY A 57 5.88 7.84 -9.80
CA GLY A 57 4.75 8.48 -9.17
C GLY A 57 5.18 9.59 -8.20
N MET A 58 4.27 10.53 -7.96
CA MET A 58 4.50 11.68 -7.07
C MET A 58 3.91 11.47 -5.68
N ASN A 59 3.30 10.33 -5.43
CA ASN A 59 2.80 9.98 -4.12
C ASN A 59 3.16 8.53 -3.77
N PHE A 60 3.54 8.34 -2.53
CA PHE A 60 3.87 7.05 -1.94
C PHE A 60 2.95 6.82 -0.76
N TRP A 61 2.60 5.58 -0.53
CA TRP A 61 1.78 5.21 0.61
C TRP A 61 2.45 4.10 1.41
N THR A 62 2.32 4.17 2.71
CA THR A 62 2.85 3.15 3.62
C THR A 62 1.89 2.91 4.78
N PRO A 63 1.80 1.66 5.28
CA PRO A 63 1.27 1.45 6.62
C PRO A 63 2.20 2.12 7.62
N ARG A 64 1.65 2.69 8.66
CA ARG A 64 2.38 3.35 9.72
C ARG A 64 2.31 2.51 10.99
N THR A 65 3.47 2.12 11.52
CA THR A 65 3.57 1.29 12.72
C THR A 65 4.17 2.01 13.92
N ALA A 66 4.47 3.30 13.77
CA ALA A 66 4.96 4.17 14.82
C ALA A 66 4.06 5.39 14.99
N LYS A 67 4.14 6.05 16.14
CA LYS A 67 3.47 7.34 16.36
C LYS A 67 4.13 8.44 15.54
N MET A 68 3.37 9.48 15.22
CA MET A 68 3.94 10.67 14.59
C MET A 68 5.07 11.24 15.45
N GLY A 69 6.19 11.53 14.81
CA GLY A 69 7.39 12.05 15.47
C GLY A 69 8.38 11.01 15.95
N ASP A 70 8.09 9.73 15.89
CA ASP A 70 9.05 8.67 16.27
C ASP A 70 10.21 8.50 15.27
N GLY A 71 10.20 9.19 14.17
CA GLY A 71 11.25 9.20 13.14
C GLY A 71 11.19 8.05 12.14
N TRP A 72 10.55 6.94 12.47
CA TRP A 72 10.38 5.79 11.58
C TRP A 72 8.91 5.48 11.38
N GLN A 73 8.43 5.61 10.18
CA GLN A 73 7.03 5.38 9.85
C GLN A 73 6.64 3.90 9.95
N TYR A 74 7.56 3.00 9.64
CA TYR A 74 7.34 1.57 9.68
C TYR A 74 8.58 0.84 10.20
N THR A 75 8.35 -0.16 11.06
CA THR A 75 9.37 -1.15 11.39
C THR A 75 8.78 -2.55 11.35
N TYR A 76 9.50 -3.49 10.74
CA TYR A 76 9.04 -4.86 10.53
C TYR A 76 8.69 -5.61 11.83
N THR A 77 9.32 -5.28 12.95
CA THR A 77 9.05 -5.92 14.24
C THR A 77 7.80 -5.40 14.94
N ALA A 78 7.18 -4.35 14.43
CA ALA A 78 5.94 -3.83 15.00
C ALA A 78 4.76 -4.75 14.69
N ASN A 79 3.76 -4.70 15.55
CA ASN A 79 2.57 -5.54 15.49
C ASN A 79 1.27 -4.75 15.48
N LYS A 80 1.35 -3.41 15.44
CA LYS A 80 0.20 -2.53 15.32
C LYS A 80 0.37 -1.55 14.17
N ILE A 81 -0.72 -1.29 13.46
CA ILE A 81 -0.85 -0.24 12.45
C ILE A 81 -1.65 0.91 13.05
N TYR A 82 -1.10 2.12 12.94
CA TYR A 82 -1.70 3.38 13.38
C TYR A 82 -2.52 4.06 12.29
N GLY A 83 -2.35 3.61 11.05
CA GLY A 83 -3.05 4.07 9.85
C GLY A 83 -2.19 3.92 8.61
N PHE A 84 -2.68 4.48 7.51
CA PHE A 84 -2.01 4.49 6.21
C PHE A 84 -1.66 5.93 5.88
N GLU A 85 -0.38 6.18 5.71
CA GLU A 85 0.18 7.52 5.57
C GLU A 85 0.58 7.80 4.13
N GLN A 86 0.20 8.96 3.63
CA GLN A 86 0.75 9.47 2.39
C GLN A 86 2.12 10.08 2.67
N THR A 87 3.07 9.78 1.80
CA THR A 87 4.41 10.34 1.83
C THR A 87 4.88 10.64 0.41
N HIS A 88 5.88 11.45 0.26
CA HIS A 88 6.45 11.82 -1.05
C HIS A 88 7.91 11.38 -1.21
N GLN A 89 8.50 10.79 -0.18
CA GLN A 89 9.87 10.31 -0.20
C GLN A 89 9.98 8.93 0.46
N PRO A 90 10.85 8.06 -0.02
CA PRO A 90 11.05 6.74 0.57
C PRO A 90 11.99 6.71 1.78
N SER A 91 12.41 7.86 2.31
CA SER A 91 13.34 7.95 3.45
C SER A 91 12.82 8.89 4.54
N PRO A 92 12.82 8.46 5.81
CA PRO A 92 12.28 9.23 6.92
C PRO A 92 13.29 10.17 7.60
N TRP A 93 14.40 10.52 6.97
CA TRP A 93 15.49 11.24 7.62
C TRP A 93 15.19 12.67 8.04
N ILE A 94 14.27 13.34 7.41
CA ILE A 94 14.01 14.76 7.65
C ILE A 94 12.67 15.01 8.35
N ASN A 95 11.89 13.99 8.62
CA ASN A 95 10.62 14.08 9.34
C ASN A 95 9.52 14.94 8.64
N ASP A 96 9.60 15.12 7.34
CA ASP A 96 8.66 15.93 6.57
C ASP A 96 7.74 15.09 5.65
N TYR A 97 7.45 13.86 6.08
CA TYR A 97 6.91 12.84 5.21
C TYR A 97 5.51 12.50 5.56
N GLY A 98 4.62 12.97 5.74
CA GLY A 98 3.29 12.54 6.04
C GLY A 98 2.43 13.73 6.37
N GLU A 99 1.66 14.10 5.39
CA GLU A 99 0.72 15.20 5.54
C GLU A 99 -0.52 14.75 6.31
N PHE A 100 -0.91 13.49 6.16
CA PHE A 100 -2.07 12.93 6.85
C PHE A 100 -2.05 11.40 6.86
N THR A 101 -2.82 10.85 7.80
CA THR A 101 -3.02 9.41 7.97
C THR A 101 -4.50 9.04 7.81
N ILE A 102 -4.78 7.94 7.14
CA ILE A 102 -6.12 7.38 7.02
C ILE A 102 -6.20 6.11 7.88
N MET A 103 -7.20 6.01 8.76
CA MET A 103 -7.43 4.81 9.58
C MET A 103 -8.91 4.42 9.59
N PRO A 104 -9.26 3.24 9.03
CA PRO A 104 -10.60 2.70 9.14
C PRO A 104 -10.82 2.08 10.53
N MET A 105 -12.02 2.22 11.07
CA MET A 105 -12.43 1.72 12.37
C MET A 105 -13.85 1.17 12.32
N CYS A 106 -14.21 0.30 13.25
CA CYS A 106 -15.57 -0.21 13.41
C CYS A 106 -16.01 -0.09 14.87
N GLY A 107 -17.32 0.11 15.09
CA GLY A 107 -17.96 0.16 16.39
C GLY A 107 -18.06 1.56 16.98
N LYS A 108 -16.98 2.27 17.22
CA LYS A 108 -16.97 3.65 17.71
C LYS A 108 -15.81 4.45 17.13
N PRO A 109 -15.98 5.76 16.93
CA PRO A 109 -14.88 6.61 16.52
C PRO A 109 -13.90 6.81 17.69
N ILE A 110 -12.60 6.62 17.42
CA ILE A 110 -11.51 6.83 18.37
C ILE A 110 -10.59 7.90 17.81
N VAL A 111 -10.43 9.00 18.53
CA VAL A 111 -9.63 10.15 18.09
C VAL A 111 -8.15 9.94 18.40
N ASP A 112 -7.84 9.40 19.58
CA ASP A 112 -6.45 9.17 19.98
C ASP A 112 -5.77 8.15 19.07
N GLU A 113 -4.60 8.51 18.55
CA GLU A 113 -3.85 7.73 17.60
C GLU A 113 -3.41 6.37 18.17
N ALA A 114 -2.96 6.34 19.41
CA ALA A 114 -2.47 5.12 20.04
C ALA A 114 -3.62 4.16 20.41
N GLU A 115 -4.78 4.71 20.78
CA GLU A 115 -5.97 3.92 21.11
C GLU A 115 -6.63 3.33 19.86
N ARG A 116 -6.57 4.04 18.71
CA ARG A 116 -7.16 3.53 17.46
C ARG A 116 -6.23 2.58 16.68
N ALA A 117 -4.97 2.40 17.10
CA ALA A 117 -4.05 1.50 16.43
C ALA A 117 -4.50 0.04 16.53
N SER A 118 -4.46 -0.68 15.42
CA SER A 118 -4.92 -2.05 15.31
C SER A 118 -3.79 -3.06 15.15
N TRP A 119 -3.93 -4.20 15.81
CA TRP A 119 -3.07 -5.36 15.60
C TRP A 119 -3.14 -5.85 14.16
N PHE A 120 -2.02 -6.30 13.64
CA PHE A 120 -1.91 -6.97 12.35
C PHE A 120 -0.88 -8.10 12.41
N SER A 121 -0.84 -8.90 11.36
CA SER A 121 0.14 -9.98 11.21
C SER A 121 0.75 -9.96 9.82
N HIS A 122 2.07 -10.08 9.73
CA HIS A 122 2.79 -10.23 8.46
C HIS A 122 2.35 -11.47 7.66
N LYS A 123 1.74 -12.47 8.31
CA LYS A 123 1.16 -13.62 7.59
C LYS A 123 -0.05 -13.26 6.75
N GLY A 124 -0.74 -12.17 7.11
CA GLY A 124 -1.89 -11.62 6.38
C GLY A 124 -1.56 -10.34 5.62
N GLU A 125 -0.32 -9.88 5.68
CA GLU A 125 0.16 -8.70 4.97
C GLU A 125 0.61 -9.07 3.56
N VAL A 126 0.15 -8.32 2.57
CA VAL A 126 0.67 -8.38 1.20
C VAL A 126 1.25 -7.01 0.88
N SER A 127 2.55 -6.96 0.64
CA SER A 127 3.25 -5.75 0.25
C SER A 127 3.89 -5.95 -1.12
N MET A 128 3.36 -5.25 -2.11
CA MET A 128 3.87 -5.20 -3.49
C MET A 128 4.15 -3.74 -3.86
N PRO A 129 4.98 -3.46 -4.85
CA PRO A 129 5.27 -2.08 -5.25
C PRO A 129 4.03 -1.25 -5.56
N HIS A 130 3.00 -1.87 -6.14
CA HIS A 130 1.78 -1.21 -6.63
C HIS A 130 0.51 -1.57 -5.86
N TYR A 131 0.62 -2.44 -4.83
CA TYR A 131 -0.53 -2.92 -4.08
C TYR A 131 -0.14 -3.29 -2.66
N TYR A 132 -0.94 -2.84 -1.72
CA TYR A 132 -0.82 -3.22 -0.32
C TYR A 132 -2.14 -3.79 0.20
N LYS A 133 -2.05 -4.81 1.04
CA LYS A 133 -3.21 -5.39 1.71
C LYS A 133 -2.85 -5.85 3.11
N VAL A 134 -3.72 -5.56 4.07
CA VAL A 134 -3.57 -6.02 5.45
C VAL A 134 -4.92 -6.17 6.13
N TYR A 135 -5.00 -7.09 7.09
CA TYR A 135 -6.15 -7.27 7.97
C TYR A 135 -5.89 -6.57 9.31
N LEU A 136 -6.80 -5.69 9.69
CA LEU A 136 -6.78 -4.96 10.95
C LEU A 136 -7.62 -5.73 11.99
N ALA A 137 -6.94 -6.44 12.89
CA ALA A 137 -7.56 -7.46 13.73
C ALA A 137 -8.50 -6.89 14.81
N ASP A 138 -8.22 -5.69 15.32
CA ASP A 138 -9.07 -5.09 16.36
C ASP A 138 -10.41 -4.59 15.81
N TYR A 139 -10.52 -4.42 14.51
CA TYR A 139 -11.70 -3.88 13.83
C TYR A 139 -12.37 -4.87 12.86
N ASP A 140 -11.77 -6.05 12.65
CA ASP A 140 -12.23 -7.02 11.62
C ASP A 140 -12.33 -6.37 10.22
N ILE A 141 -11.34 -5.56 9.87
CA ILE A 141 -11.34 -4.81 8.60
C ILE A 141 -10.23 -5.31 7.69
N LEU A 142 -10.59 -5.68 6.46
CA LEU A 142 -9.61 -5.87 5.40
C LEU A 142 -9.38 -4.55 4.69
N THR A 143 -8.14 -4.07 4.70
CA THR A 143 -7.72 -2.85 4.01
C THR A 143 -6.87 -3.19 2.81
N GLU A 144 -7.20 -2.59 1.68
CA GLU A 144 -6.47 -2.70 0.42
C GLU A 144 -6.18 -1.31 -0.13
N LEU A 145 -5.02 -1.15 -0.74
CA LEU A 145 -4.52 0.11 -1.25
C LEU A 145 -3.81 -0.10 -2.58
N THR A 146 -4.10 0.74 -3.56
CA THR A 146 -3.35 0.82 -4.82
C THR A 146 -3.22 2.29 -5.25
N PRO A 147 -2.01 2.77 -5.55
CA PRO A 147 -1.76 4.14 -5.98
C PRO A 147 -1.86 4.29 -7.50
N THR A 148 -2.01 5.53 -7.92
CA THR A 148 -1.66 6.02 -9.25
C THR A 148 -0.52 7.04 -9.14
N ASP A 149 -0.18 7.72 -10.21
CA ASP A 149 0.90 8.74 -10.20
C ASP A 149 0.68 9.85 -9.17
N ARG A 150 -0.59 10.21 -8.89
CA ARG A 150 -0.95 11.36 -8.04
C ARG A 150 -2.12 11.11 -7.09
N ALA A 151 -2.68 9.91 -7.09
CA ALA A 151 -3.83 9.56 -6.26
C ALA A 151 -3.68 8.14 -5.73
N ALA A 152 -4.56 7.73 -4.83
CA ALA A 152 -4.66 6.36 -4.37
C ALA A 152 -6.12 5.92 -4.26
N MET A 153 -6.34 4.64 -4.48
CA MET A 153 -7.61 3.98 -4.20
C MET A 153 -7.46 3.13 -2.96
N PHE A 154 -8.34 3.36 -2.00
CA PHE A 154 -8.50 2.50 -0.83
C PHE A 154 -9.78 1.70 -0.95
N ARG A 155 -9.72 0.45 -0.51
CA ARG A 155 -10.90 -0.38 -0.28
C ARG A 155 -10.87 -0.92 1.13
N PHE A 156 -11.86 -0.53 1.92
CA PHE A 156 -12.08 -1.05 3.26
C PHE A 156 -13.26 -2.01 3.24
N THR A 157 -13.03 -3.26 3.61
CA THR A 157 -14.11 -4.23 3.81
C THR A 157 -14.42 -4.27 5.29
N PHE A 158 -15.52 -3.62 5.65
CA PHE A 158 -15.98 -3.54 7.02
C PHE A 158 -16.82 -4.76 7.42
N PRO A 159 -16.82 -5.18 8.69
CA PRO A 159 -17.83 -6.09 9.22
C PRO A 159 -19.21 -5.37 9.31
N THR A 160 -20.22 -6.10 9.73
CA THR A 160 -21.53 -5.50 10.00
C THR A 160 -21.45 -4.56 11.21
N GLY A 161 -22.01 -3.35 11.10
CA GLY A 161 -22.04 -2.37 12.18
C GLY A 161 -21.69 -0.95 11.71
N GLU A 162 -21.50 -0.07 12.67
CA GLU A 162 -21.08 1.31 12.40
C GLU A 162 -19.61 1.33 11.98
N SER A 163 -19.35 2.02 10.90
CA SER A 163 -18.03 2.09 10.26
C SER A 163 -17.57 3.53 10.16
N PHE A 164 -16.31 3.76 10.46
CA PHE A 164 -15.69 5.09 10.48
C PHE A 164 -14.37 5.07 9.73
N VAL A 165 -14.02 6.23 9.19
CA VAL A 165 -12.68 6.49 8.64
C VAL A 165 -12.15 7.76 9.29
N ALA A 166 -11.08 7.65 10.07
CA ALA A 166 -10.36 8.81 10.56
C ALA A 166 -9.42 9.33 9.46
N ILE A 167 -9.45 10.63 9.24
CA ILE A 167 -8.44 11.36 8.48
C ILE A 167 -7.75 12.27 9.49
N ASP A 168 -6.50 11.99 9.77
CA ASP A 168 -5.72 12.67 10.78
C ASP A 168 -4.63 13.48 10.09
N ALA A 169 -4.79 14.80 10.08
CA ALA A 169 -3.81 15.73 9.50
C ALA A 169 -2.75 16.18 10.51
N HIS A 170 -2.67 15.50 11.64
CA HIS A 170 -1.68 15.73 12.70
C HIS A 170 -1.69 17.16 13.27
N ASN A 171 -0.60 17.54 13.96
CA ASN A 171 -0.51 18.82 14.68
C ASN A 171 0.13 19.95 13.87
N ASN A 172 0.34 19.77 12.57
CA ASN A 172 1.09 20.74 11.76
C ASN A 172 0.24 21.92 11.22
N GLY A 173 -0.99 22.05 11.72
CA GLY A 173 -1.94 23.03 11.22
C GLY A 173 -2.59 22.56 9.91
N SER A 174 -3.87 22.29 9.96
CA SER A 174 -4.62 21.80 8.81
C SER A 174 -5.98 22.47 8.73
N HIS A 175 -6.53 22.47 7.55
CA HIS A 175 -7.91 22.86 7.29
C HIS A 175 -8.60 21.73 6.54
N ILE A 176 -9.77 21.30 7.01
CA ILE A 176 -10.56 20.28 6.32
C ILE A 176 -11.97 20.83 6.10
N GLU A 177 -12.40 20.87 4.86
CA GLU A 177 -13.75 21.21 4.45
C GLU A 177 -14.50 19.95 4.01
N ILE A 178 -15.70 19.76 4.52
CA ILE A 178 -16.59 18.66 4.16
C ILE A 178 -17.61 19.18 3.16
N ILE A 179 -17.68 18.58 1.97
CA ILE A 179 -18.64 18.89 0.91
C ILE A 179 -19.58 17.69 0.70
N PRO A 180 -20.65 17.56 1.50
CA PRO A 180 -21.47 16.36 1.48
C PRO A 180 -22.17 16.10 0.16
N GLN A 181 -22.51 17.15 -0.59
CA GLN A 181 -23.21 17.05 -1.87
C GLN A 181 -22.32 16.41 -2.96
N GLU A 182 -21.01 16.48 -2.78
CA GLU A 182 -20.02 15.89 -3.70
C GLU A 182 -19.40 14.60 -3.15
N ASN A 183 -19.77 14.18 -1.94
CA ASN A 183 -19.09 13.11 -1.20
C ASN A 183 -17.58 13.35 -1.12
N LYS A 184 -17.17 14.58 -0.79
CA LYS A 184 -15.81 15.05 -0.91
C LYS A 184 -15.33 15.73 0.36
N LEU A 185 -14.08 15.48 0.68
CA LEU A 185 -13.29 16.25 1.63
C LEU A 185 -12.20 17.00 0.88
N VAL A 186 -11.92 18.22 1.30
CA VAL A 186 -10.86 19.08 0.77
C VAL A 186 -10.03 19.58 1.94
N GLY A 187 -8.71 19.55 1.80
CA GLY A 187 -7.77 20.02 2.81
C GLY A 187 -6.45 20.44 2.21
#